data_7335029081cdc4f7ade9016d520f3a66
#
_entry.id   7335029081cdc4f7ade9016d520f3a66
#
_cell.length_a   1.000
_cell.length_b   1.000
_cell.length_c   1.000
_cell.angle_alpha   90.00
_cell.angle_beta   90.00
_cell.angle_gamma   90.00
#
_symmetry.space_group_name_H-M   'P 1'
#
loop_
_entity.id
_entity.type
_entity.pdbx_description
1 polymer ?
#
loop_
_entity_poly.entity_id
_entity_poly.type
_entity_poly.pdbx_seq_one_letter_code
_entity_poly.pdbx_strand_id
1 'polypeptide(L)'
;MARVKRREVRHQVLKALQDHLEQPLGTVFHPGEGQHAADIADVMWLDLENEEARRIFSELELQQAAEVIAEAEETLQKKLLEGSAPESVGKLLGELSYDDGTDLLEILPEDLRLEVMCFVTPEDAAELRHLSEYGPDTAGGLMTTEFLTATAEENIGDVLKRIKRDEGEAESIHVVFVVDERGALLGVLSTRELIEASIHDAVGGVMIPDVIHARVDEDKEDVAHRILHYNLSAIPVLDPREIVVGIVTSDDALEVMEDEGSEDTLLLAGAHGESDAGEPLGRMVAHRAPMLAIPVLAGLVMAKFMEGFELGGQGGEGEPSTMQQIINYVPMALALSGTVGMQTSAVLVRGFAVGQIMHGRRLSVFVGEMRVGMALGVICGLVAMPAIGFFLGDFSMGFSMGLALMAAIAWSATASSAIAMGSEAVGLDPALVSGPVMIAVSDLSSVVLFLSMASWILAP
;
A
#
# COMPACT_ATOMS: atom_id res chain seq x y z
N MET A 1 1.31 -15.95 21.79
CA MET A 1 1.30 -17.35 21.29
C MET A 1 1.59 -17.44 19.79
N ALA A 2 0.94 -16.68 18.93
CA ALA A 2 1.18 -16.72 17.47
C ALA A 2 2.64 -16.43 17.06
N ARG A 3 3.27 -15.36 17.57
CA ARG A 3 4.69 -15.03 17.30
C ARG A 3 5.69 -16.11 17.70
N VAL A 4 5.40 -16.91 18.73
CA VAL A 4 6.28 -18.01 19.17
C VAL A 4 6.16 -19.19 18.20
N LYS A 5 4.94 -19.53 17.78
CA LYS A 5 4.69 -20.57 16.76
C LYS A 5 5.37 -20.24 15.42
N ARG A 6 5.22 -19.01 14.91
CA ARG A 6 5.86 -18.57 13.65
C ARG A 6 7.39 -18.66 13.72
N ARG A 7 8.00 -18.34 14.88
CA ARG A 7 9.45 -18.53 15.08
C ARG A 7 9.89 -20.00 15.10
N GLU A 8 9.08 -20.87 15.65
CA GLU A 8 9.37 -22.31 15.67
C GLU A 8 9.28 -22.91 14.26
N VAL A 9 8.26 -22.57 13.49
CA VAL A 9 8.08 -23.03 12.10
C VAL A 9 9.26 -22.52 11.26
N ARG A 10 9.55 -21.21 11.27
CA ARG A 10 10.68 -20.63 10.55
C ARG A 10 12.02 -21.30 10.89
N HIS A 11 12.27 -21.62 12.17
CA HIS A 11 13.48 -22.32 12.57
C HIS A 11 13.54 -23.75 12.04
N GLN A 12 12.39 -24.45 11.97
CA GLN A 12 12.30 -25.80 11.40
C GLN A 12 12.55 -25.78 9.89
N VAL A 13 11.96 -24.84 9.16
CA VAL A 13 12.16 -24.64 7.72
C VAL A 13 13.64 -24.29 7.46
N LEU A 14 14.20 -23.30 8.14
CA LEU A 14 15.59 -22.91 8.00
C LEU A 14 16.54 -24.10 8.20
N LYS A 15 16.30 -24.90 9.25
CA LYS A 15 17.11 -26.09 9.50
C LYS A 15 17.00 -27.11 8.36
N ALA A 16 15.79 -27.36 7.85
CA ALA A 16 15.58 -28.29 6.75
C ALA A 16 16.30 -27.82 5.47
N LEU A 17 16.26 -26.53 5.16
CA LEU A 17 16.96 -25.94 4.02
C LEU A 17 18.50 -26.00 4.19
N GLN A 18 19.01 -25.72 5.39
CA GLN A 18 20.44 -25.83 5.70
C GLN A 18 20.94 -27.28 5.63
N ASP A 19 20.16 -28.23 6.20
CA ASP A 19 20.47 -29.68 6.12
C ASP A 19 20.46 -30.15 4.66
N HIS A 20 19.59 -29.57 3.81
CA HIS A 20 19.56 -29.86 2.36
C HIS A 20 20.79 -29.28 1.63
N LEU A 21 21.24 -28.09 1.96
CA LEU A 21 22.44 -27.48 1.38
C LEU A 21 23.74 -28.29 1.61
N GLU A 22 23.76 -29.14 2.66
CA GLU A 22 24.87 -30.07 2.91
C GLU A 22 24.84 -31.31 1.98
N GLN A 23 23.71 -31.54 1.25
CA GLN A 23 23.57 -32.67 0.34
C GLN A 23 24.27 -32.39 -1.02
N PRO A 24 24.56 -33.44 -1.82
CA PRO A 24 25.11 -33.26 -3.15
C PRO A 24 24.19 -32.44 -4.06
N LEU A 25 24.80 -31.63 -4.94
CA LEU A 25 24.08 -30.85 -5.96
C LEU A 25 23.19 -31.76 -6.82
N GLY A 26 21.96 -31.29 -7.11
CA GLY A 26 20.97 -32.02 -7.92
C GLY A 26 20.14 -33.03 -7.12
N THR A 27 20.21 -32.99 -5.79
CA THR A 27 19.29 -33.74 -4.93
C THR A 27 17.97 -32.96 -4.86
N VAL A 28 16.84 -33.59 -5.15
CA VAL A 28 15.52 -32.94 -5.05
C VAL A 28 15.20 -32.61 -3.59
N PHE A 29 14.80 -31.38 -3.33
CA PHE A 29 14.31 -30.98 -2.01
C PHE A 29 12.82 -31.28 -1.90
N HIS A 30 12.44 -31.99 -0.86
CA HIS A 30 11.03 -32.26 -0.54
C HIS A 30 10.71 -31.58 0.79
N PRO A 31 9.83 -30.57 0.79
CA PRO A 31 9.34 -29.97 2.03
C PRO A 31 8.73 -31.01 2.96
N GLY A 32 9.01 -30.91 4.24
CA GLY A 32 8.45 -31.79 5.26
C GLY A 32 6.99 -31.48 5.58
N GLU A 33 6.30 -32.40 6.28
CA GLU A 33 4.93 -32.14 6.75
C GLU A 33 4.85 -30.84 7.55
N GLY A 34 3.96 -29.91 7.13
CA GLY A 34 3.73 -28.60 7.77
C GLY A 34 4.72 -27.50 7.38
N GLN A 35 5.54 -27.71 6.36
CA GLN A 35 6.34 -26.65 5.71
C GLN A 35 5.55 -26.13 4.50
N HIS A 36 4.97 -24.94 4.65
CA HIS A 36 4.20 -24.29 3.60
C HIS A 36 5.09 -23.48 2.66
N ALA A 37 4.65 -23.27 1.42
CA ALA A 37 5.36 -22.52 0.40
C ALA A 37 5.75 -21.09 0.89
N ALA A 38 4.81 -20.38 1.50
CA ALA A 38 5.02 -19.07 2.09
C ALA A 38 6.13 -19.05 3.16
N ASP A 39 6.18 -20.06 4.07
CA ASP A 39 7.24 -20.16 5.08
C ASP A 39 8.61 -20.41 4.44
N ILE A 40 8.65 -21.15 3.32
CA ILE A 40 9.87 -21.43 2.55
C ILE A 40 10.35 -20.18 1.85
N ALA A 41 9.47 -19.42 1.19
CA ALA A 41 9.75 -18.15 0.56
C ALA A 41 10.30 -17.13 1.58
N ASP A 42 9.62 -16.98 2.74
CA ASP A 42 10.07 -16.13 3.85
C ASP A 42 11.51 -16.46 4.31
N VAL A 43 11.84 -17.74 4.48
CA VAL A 43 13.18 -18.17 4.91
C VAL A 43 14.22 -17.97 3.81
N MET A 44 13.87 -18.24 2.55
CA MET A 44 14.75 -17.97 1.40
C MET A 44 15.11 -16.49 1.30
N TRP A 45 14.12 -15.62 1.56
CA TRP A 45 14.30 -14.17 1.52
C TRP A 45 15.16 -13.64 2.68
N LEU A 46 14.86 -14.07 3.91
CA LEU A 46 15.35 -13.44 5.13
C LEU A 46 16.61 -14.09 5.71
N ASP A 47 16.86 -15.38 5.44
CA ASP A 47 17.86 -16.16 6.16
C ASP A 47 18.92 -16.80 5.26
N LEU A 48 18.74 -16.82 3.92
CA LEU A 48 19.68 -17.45 2.99
C LEU A 48 20.38 -16.42 2.09
N GLU A 49 21.60 -16.77 1.67
CA GLU A 49 22.27 -16.02 0.61
C GLU A 49 21.62 -16.32 -0.76
N ASN A 50 21.70 -15.36 -1.69
CA ASN A 50 21.04 -15.48 -3.01
C ASN A 50 21.44 -16.75 -3.78
N GLU A 51 22.68 -17.20 -3.66
CA GLU A 51 23.15 -18.43 -4.32
C GLU A 51 22.55 -19.70 -3.68
N GLU A 52 22.40 -19.69 -2.36
CA GLU A 52 21.78 -20.78 -1.60
C GLU A 52 20.28 -20.90 -1.91
N ALA A 53 19.57 -19.77 -1.91
CA ALA A 53 18.17 -19.72 -2.25
C ALA A 53 17.90 -20.21 -3.69
N ARG A 54 18.68 -19.72 -4.69
CA ARG A 54 18.59 -20.20 -6.08
C ARG A 54 18.89 -21.69 -6.22
N ARG A 55 19.87 -22.22 -5.48
CA ARG A 55 20.17 -23.62 -5.51
C ARG A 55 18.99 -24.45 -5.02
N ILE A 56 18.45 -24.12 -3.84
CA ILE A 56 17.29 -24.85 -3.28
C ILE A 56 16.09 -24.73 -4.22
N PHE A 57 15.79 -23.54 -4.74
CA PHE A 57 14.71 -23.32 -5.67
C PHE A 57 14.83 -24.20 -6.94
N SER A 58 16.03 -24.31 -7.50
CA SER A 58 16.29 -25.19 -8.65
C SER A 58 16.23 -26.70 -8.34
N GLU A 59 16.28 -27.07 -7.07
CA GLU A 59 16.19 -28.45 -6.56
C GLU A 59 14.81 -28.81 -6.02
N LEU A 60 13.80 -27.89 -6.08
CA LEU A 60 12.39 -28.16 -5.82
C LEU A 60 11.73 -28.94 -6.97
N GLU A 61 10.68 -29.70 -6.67
CA GLU A 61 9.77 -30.21 -7.70
C GLU A 61 9.03 -29.04 -8.36
N LEU A 62 8.66 -29.16 -9.63
CA LEU A 62 8.12 -28.06 -10.42
C LEU A 62 6.89 -27.42 -9.77
N GLN A 63 5.94 -28.22 -9.31
CA GLN A 63 4.74 -27.73 -8.62
C GLN A 63 5.09 -26.97 -7.32
N GLN A 64 6.03 -27.50 -6.53
CA GLN A 64 6.48 -26.85 -5.30
C GLN A 64 7.24 -25.54 -5.57
N ALA A 65 8.00 -25.51 -6.67
CA ALA A 65 8.67 -24.29 -7.11
C ALA A 65 7.66 -23.22 -7.54
N ALA A 66 6.56 -23.61 -8.20
CA ALA A 66 5.45 -22.73 -8.56
C ALA A 66 4.77 -22.17 -7.31
N GLU A 67 4.41 -23.02 -6.35
CA GLU A 67 3.84 -22.55 -5.07
C GLU A 67 4.77 -21.59 -4.30
N VAL A 68 6.09 -21.86 -4.28
CA VAL A 68 7.07 -20.98 -3.57
C VAL A 68 7.28 -19.67 -4.30
N ILE A 69 7.27 -19.64 -5.64
CA ILE A 69 7.48 -18.40 -6.40
C ILE A 69 6.24 -17.52 -6.36
N ALA A 70 5.03 -18.08 -6.32
CA ALA A 70 3.78 -17.36 -6.16
C ALA A 70 3.74 -16.61 -4.81
N GLU A 71 4.19 -17.23 -3.74
CA GLU A 71 4.25 -16.63 -2.40
C GLU A 71 5.49 -15.73 -2.17
N ALA A 72 6.34 -15.58 -3.18
CA ALA A 72 7.60 -14.87 -3.03
C ALA A 72 7.44 -13.40 -3.44
N GLU A 73 7.93 -12.48 -2.61
CA GLU A 73 8.09 -11.06 -2.94
C GLU A 73 8.82 -10.84 -4.27
N GLU A 74 8.43 -9.84 -5.05
CA GLU A 74 8.97 -9.52 -6.39
C GLU A 74 10.52 -9.52 -6.44
N THR A 75 11.15 -8.95 -5.40
CA THR A 75 12.62 -8.91 -5.31
C THR A 75 13.23 -10.30 -5.14
N LEU A 76 12.56 -11.21 -4.42
CA LEU A 76 13.00 -12.60 -4.30
C LEU A 76 12.77 -13.34 -5.63
N GLN A 77 11.61 -13.16 -6.28
CA GLN A 77 11.29 -13.75 -7.58
C GLN A 77 12.39 -13.40 -8.61
N LYS A 78 12.75 -12.13 -8.74
CA LYS A 78 13.86 -11.67 -9.61
C LYS A 78 15.17 -12.38 -9.30
N LYS A 79 15.51 -12.55 -8.02
CA LYS A 79 16.75 -13.22 -7.60
C LYS A 79 16.73 -14.72 -7.86
N LEU A 80 15.61 -15.40 -7.64
CA LEU A 80 15.45 -16.83 -7.88
C LEU A 80 15.53 -17.17 -9.36
N LEU A 81 14.97 -16.32 -10.21
CA LEU A 81 14.95 -16.52 -11.66
C LEU A 81 16.22 -16.01 -12.37
N GLU A 82 17.09 -15.26 -11.70
CA GLU A 82 18.32 -14.73 -12.27
C GLU A 82 19.23 -15.85 -12.80
N GLY A 83 19.43 -15.90 -14.11
CA GLY A 83 20.25 -16.93 -14.79
C GLY A 83 19.54 -18.26 -15.03
N SER A 84 18.23 -18.36 -14.76
CA SER A 84 17.41 -19.52 -15.08
C SER A 84 17.27 -19.70 -16.61
N ALA A 85 17.19 -20.96 -17.07
CA ALA A 85 16.96 -21.24 -18.49
C ALA A 85 15.52 -20.88 -18.86
N PRO A 86 15.27 -20.25 -20.03
CA PRO A 86 13.92 -19.89 -20.47
C PRO A 86 12.94 -21.06 -20.49
N GLU A 87 13.41 -22.27 -20.82
CA GLU A 87 12.60 -23.49 -20.77
C GLU A 87 12.11 -23.81 -19.35
N SER A 88 12.94 -23.61 -18.33
CA SER A 88 12.56 -23.89 -16.94
C SER A 88 11.52 -22.88 -16.44
N VAL A 89 11.68 -21.60 -16.78
CA VAL A 89 10.73 -20.55 -16.45
C VAL A 89 9.40 -20.76 -17.18
N GLY A 90 9.43 -21.16 -18.46
CA GLY A 90 8.23 -21.47 -19.24
C GLY A 90 7.43 -22.68 -18.68
N LYS A 91 8.12 -23.68 -18.14
CA LYS A 91 7.45 -24.80 -17.43
C LYS A 91 6.85 -24.34 -16.10
N LEU A 92 7.54 -23.46 -15.39
CA LEU A 92 7.06 -22.89 -14.13
C LEU A 92 5.77 -22.08 -14.34
N LEU A 93 5.71 -21.28 -15.39
CA LEU A 93 4.50 -20.53 -15.78
C LEU A 93 3.30 -21.43 -16.07
N GLY A 94 3.53 -22.65 -16.56
CA GLY A 94 2.45 -23.61 -16.80
C GLY A 94 1.88 -24.30 -15.53
N GLU A 95 2.48 -24.06 -14.36
CA GLU A 95 2.01 -24.57 -13.06
C GLU A 95 1.47 -23.46 -12.16
N LEU A 96 1.61 -22.17 -12.58
CA LEU A 96 1.08 -21.01 -11.88
C LEU A 96 -0.34 -20.70 -12.35
N SER A 97 -1.12 -20.04 -11.52
CA SER A 97 -2.35 -19.36 -11.91
C SER A 97 -2.05 -18.30 -12.98
N TYR A 98 -3.05 -17.91 -13.77
CA TYR A 98 -2.78 -16.98 -14.88
C TYR A 98 -2.45 -15.56 -14.43
N ASP A 99 -2.97 -15.08 -13.32
CA ASP A 99 -2.60 -13.82 -12.67
C ASP A 99 -1.16 -13.86 -12.16
N ASP A 100 -0.78 -14.80 -11.29
CA ASP A 100 0.59 -15.01 -10.82
C ASP A 100 1.58 -15.16 -11.98
N GLY A 101 1.17 -15.91 -13.02
CA GLY A 101 1.98 -16.10 -14.23
C GLY A 101 2.17 -14.79 -15.01
N THR A 102 1.17 -13.92 -15.04
CA THR A 102 1.23 -12.61 -15.70
C THR A 102 2.14 -11.68 -14.90
N ASP A 103 2.00 -11.61 -13.59
CA ASP A 103 2.85 -10.79 -12.70
C ASP A 103 4.32 -11.24 -12.79
N LEU A 104 4.55 -12.56 -12.78
CA LEU A 104 5.89 -13.10 -12.97
C LEU A 104 6.50 -12.73 -14.33
N LEU A 105 5.69 -12.67 -15.40
CA LEU A 105 6.16 -12.23 -16.73
C LEU A 105 6.50 -10.74 -16.75
N GLU A 106 5.78 -9.90 -16.03
CA GLU A 106 6.01 -8.45 -16.00
C GLU A 106 7.34 -8.08 -15.36
N ILE A 107 7.78 -8.82 -14.38
CA ILE A 107 9.06 -8.59 -13.71
C ILE A 107 10.27 -9.07 -14.52
N LEU A 108 10.06 -9.92 -15.55
CA LEU A 108 11.15 -10.43 -16.39
C LEU A 108 11.63 -9.38 -17.40
N PRO A 109 12.95 -9.33 -17.70
CA PRO A 109 13.47 -8.55 -18.81
C PRO A 109 12.79 -8.92 -20.14
N GLU A 110 12.52 -7.91 -21.00
CA GLU A 110 11.77 -8.10 -22.25
C GLU A 110 12.35 -9.22 -23.14
N ASP A 111 13.68 -9.30 -23.24
CA ASP A 111 14.35 -10.34 -24.03
C ASP A 111 14.03 -11.74 -23.48
N LEU A 112 14.08 -11.93 -22.15
CA LEU A 112 13.80 -13.20 -21.49
C LEU A 112 12.31 -13.55 -21.58
N ARG A 113 11.42 -12.59 -21.42
CA ARG A 113 9.96 -12.75 -21.58
C ARG A 113 9.59 -13.34 -22.93
N LEU A 114 10.18 -12.81 -24.02
CA LEU A 114 9.94 -13.31 -25.36
C LEU A 114 10.44 -14.74 -25.56
N GLU A 115 11.58 -15.10 -24.97
CA GLU A 115 12.13 -16.45 -25.04
C GLU A 115 11.28 -17.44 -24.23
N VAL A 116 10.90 -17.09 -23.00
CA VAL A 116 10.08 -17.90 -22.10
C VAL A 116 8.74 -18.25 -22.72
N MET A 117 8.07 -17.29 -23.35
CA MET A 117 6.78 -17.50 -24.02
C MET A 117 6.82 -18.52 -25.16
N CYS A 118 8.00 -18.90 -25.66
CA CYS A 118 8.15 -19.99 -26.64
C CYS A 118 8.05 -21.40 -26.00
N PHE A 119 8.16 -21.50 -24.70
CA PHE A 119 8.11 -22.75 -23.93
C PHE A 119 6.78 -22.95 -23.20
N VAL A 120 5.91 -21.97 -23.19
CA VAL A 120 4.55 -22.03 -22.67
C VAL A 120 3.62 -22.64 -23.74
N THR A 121 2.56 -23.32 -23.32
CA THR A 121 1.59 -23.87 -24.28
C THR A 121 0.90 -22.74 -25.06
N PRO A 122 0.41 -22.99 -26.30
CA PRO A 122 -0.27 -21.93 -27.06
C PRO A 122 -1.53 -21.40 -26.38
N GLU A 123 -2.19 -22.20 -25.54
CA GLU A 123 -3.41 -21.88 -24.80
C GLU A 123 -3.06 -20.94 -23.64
N ASP A 124 -2.12 -21.33 -22.78
CA ASP A 124 -1.66 -20.51 -21.66
C ASP A 124 -1.00 -19.20 -22.15
N ALA A 125 -0.21 -19.28 -23.23
CA ALA A 125 0.40 -18.10 -23.82
C ALA A 125 -0.61 -17.10 -24.40
N ALA A 126 -1.81 -17.53 -24.76
CA ALA A 126 -2.89 -16.65 -25.20
C ALA A 126 -3.55 -15.95 -24.01
N GLU A 127 -3.80 -16.68 -22.92
CA GLU A 127 -4.37 -16.12 -21.69
C GLU A 127 -3.41 -15.14 -21.01
N LEU A 128 -2.16 -15.49 -20.81
CA LEU A 128 -1.14 -14.61 -20.23
C LEU A 128 -0.98 -13.30 -21.04
N ARG A 129 -1.06 -13.36 -22.39
CA ARG A 129 -1.05 -12.14 -23.22
C ARG A 129 -2.32 -11.33 -23.05
N HIS A 130 -3.45 -11.99 -22.90
CA HIS A 130 -4.73 -11.32 -22.71
C HIS A 130 -4.76 -10.56 -21.39
N LEU A 131 -4.30 -11.19 -20.31
CA LEU A 131 -4.20 -10.55 -18.99
C LEU A 131 -3.19 -9.40 -19.00
N SER A 132 -2.03 -9.55 -19.65
CA SER A 132 -1.03 -8.47 -19.80
C SER A 132 -1.53 -7.24 -20.60
N GLU A 133 -2.70 -7.29 -21.26
CA GLU A 133 -3.29 -6.11 -21.91
C GLU A 133 -3.96 -5.15 -20.92
N TYR A 134 -4.29 -5.61 -19.71
CA TYR A 134 -4.86 -4.79 -18.65
C TYR A 134 -3.77 -4.06 -17.86
N GLY A 135 -4.11 -2.92 -17.30
CA GLY A 135 -3.17 -2.17 -16.44
C GLY A 135 -2.97 -2.86 -15.10
N PRO A 136 -1.75 -2.89 -14.53
CA PRO A 136 -1.46 -3.59 -13.27
C PRO A 136 -2.22 -3.02 -12.05
N ASP A 137 -2.62 -1.73 -12.12
CA ASP A 137 -3.38 -1.08 -11.06
C ASP A 137 -4.90 -1.14 -11.26
N THR A 138 -5.38 -2.07 -12.10
CA THR A 138 -6.81 -2.22 -12.39
C THR A 138 -7.32 -3.60 -11.97
N ALA A 139 -8.67 -3.71 -11.82
CA ALA A 139 -9.31 -4.99 -11.58
C ALA A 139 -8.98 -6.04 -12.66
N GLY A 140 -8.78 -5.59 -13.90
CA GLY A 140 -8.38 -6.46 -15.00
C GLY A 140 -6.96 -6.98 -14.87
N GLY A 141 -6.03 -6.21 -14.27
CA GLY A 141 -4.67 -6.66 -13.98
C GLY A 141 -4.60 -7.61 -12.77
N LEU A 142 -5.49 -7.42 -11.80
CA LEU A 142 -5.56 -8.24 -10.58
C LEU A 142 -6.36 -9.54 -10.75
N MET A 143 -7.15 -9.69 -11.82
CA MET A 143 -8.07 -10.80 -11.97
C MET A 143 -7.41 -12.07 -12.47
N THR A 144 -7.91 -13.22 -12.00
CA THR A 144 -7.68 -14.51 -12.66
C THR A 144 -8.84 -14.88 -13.60
N THR A 145 -8.54 -15.64 -14.65
CA THR A 145 -9.56 -16.18 -15.57
C THR A 145 -10.00 -17.60 -15.19
N GLU A 146 -9.44 -18.16 -14.11
CA GLU A 146 -9.66 -19.52 -13.64
C GLU A 146 -10.83 -19.58 -12.66
N PHE A 147 -12.05 -19.48 -13.15
CA PHE A 147 -13.26 -19.45 -12.32
C PHE A 147 -14.39 -20.38 -12.82
N LEU A 148 -15.27 -20.75 -11.92
CA LEU A 148 -16.39 -21.63 -12.20
C LEU A 148 -17.63 -20.86 -12.66
N THR A 149 -18.23 -21.31 -13.76
CA THR A 149 -19.51 -20.78 -14.25
C THR A 149 -20.59 -21.84 -14.29
N ALA A 150 -21.87 -21.43 -14.25
CA ALA A 150 -23.02 -22.27 -14.48
C ALA A 150 -24.09 -21.49 -15.29
N THR A 151 -25.01 -22.21 -15.96
CA THR A 151 -26.19 -21.57 -16.57
C THR A 151 -27.41 -21.73 -15.66
N ALA A 152 -28.39 -20.84 -15.79
CA ALA A 152 -29.59 -20.84 -14.96
C ALA A 152 -30.44 -22.11 -15.13
N GLU A 153 -30.33 -22.78 -16.28
CA GLU A 153 -31.07 -24.00 -16.64
C GLU A 153 -30.41 -25.27 -16.12
N GLU A 154 -29.11 -25.24 -15.74
CA GLU A 154 -28.42 -26.38 -15.17
C GLU A 154 -29.03 -26.80 -13.81
N ASN A 155 -28.84 -28.09 -13.46
CA ASN A 155 -29.21 -28.55 -12.13
C ASN A 155 -28.02 -28.47 -11.17
N ILE A 156 -28.29 -28.19 -9.90
CA ILE A 156 -27.29 -28.15 -8.83
C ILE A 156 -26.42 -29.41 -8.80
N GLY A 157 -27.03 -30.61 -9.07
CA GLY A 157 -26.31 -31.87 -9.11
C GLY A 157 -25.25 -31.97 -10.22
N ASP A 158 -25.41 -31.27 -11.34
CA ASP A 158 -24.44 -31.25 -12.43
C ASP A 158 -23.31 -30.25 -12.14
N VAL A 159 -23.61 -29.10 -11.54
CA VAL A 159 -22.61 -28.16 -11.03
C VAL A 159 -21.72 -28.84 -9.99
N LEU A 160 -22.30 -29.52 -9.00
CA LEU A 160 -21.53 -30.28 -7.99
C LEU A 160 -20.64 -31.37 -8.56
N LYS A 161 -21.07 -32.06 -9.66
CA LYS A 161 -20.22 -33.03 -10.35
C LYS A 161 -19.04 -32.37 -11.05
N ARG A 162 -19.24 -31.15 -11.62
CA ARG A 162 -18.18 -30.37 -12.26
C ARG A 162 -17.16 -29.94 -11.25
N ILE A 163 -17.57 -29.33 -10.15
CA ILE A 163 -16.69 -28.96 -9.02
C ILE A 163 -15.87 -30.16 -8.50
N LYS A 164 -16.49 -31.34 -8.39
CA LYS A 164 -15.76 -32.55 -7.94
C LYS A 164 -14.78 -33.15 -8.96
N ARG A 165 -14.89 -32.76 -10.22
CA ARG A 165 -13.98 -33.18 -11.29
C ARG A 165 -12.93 -32.12 -11.61
N ASP A 166 -13.16 -30.93 -11.12
CA ASP A 166 -12.20 -29.87 -11.16
C ASP A 166 -10.97 -30.29 -10.34
N GLU A 167 -9.87 -30.58 -11.00
CA GLU A 167 -8.62 -31.08 -10.40
C GLU A 167 -7.76 -29.94 -9.88
N GLY A 168 -8.36 -28.76 -9.57
CA GLY A 168 -7.67 -27.53 -9.15
C GLY A 168 -7.46 -26.55 -10.32
N GLU A 169 -8.25 -26.69 -11.38
CA GLU A 169 -8.22 -25.75 -12.52
C GLU A 169 -8.87 -24.39 -12.17
N ALA A 170 -9.77 -24.35 -11.18
CA ALA A 170 -10.39 -23.11 -10.74
C ALA A 170 -9.71 -22.59 -9.48
N GLU A 171 -9.33 -21.31 -9.47
CA GLU A 171 -8.71 -20.60 -8.35
C GLU A 171 -9.58 -20.68 -7.07
N SER A 172 -10.88 -20.56 -7.23
CA SER A 172 -11.81 -20.69 -6.12
C SER A 172 -13.04 -21.55 -6.43
N ILE A 173 -13.26 -22.56 -5.58
CA ILE A 173 -14.48 -23.39 -5.58
C ILE A 173 -15.58 -22.83 -4.64
N HIS A 174 -15.31 -21.70 -3.98
CA HIS A 174 -16.24 -21.13 -3.00
C HIS A 174 -17.44 -20.46 -3.64
N VAL A 175 -17.29 -20.04 -4.88
CA VAL A 175 -18.28 -19.27 -5.64
C VAL A 175 -18.38 -19.77 -7.06
N VAL A 176 -19.61 -19.93 -7.58
CA VAL A 176 -19.92 -20.23 -8.97
C VAL A 176 -20.74 -19.09 -9.56
N PHE A 177 -20.28 -18.50 -10.64
CA PHE A 177 -20.99 -17.40 -11.29
C PHE A 177 -21.98 -17.94 -12.30
N VAL A 178 -23.22 -17.45 -12.21
CA VAL A 178 -24.29 -17.86 -13.12
C VAL A 178 -24.35 -16.87 -14.28
N VAL A 179 -24.18 -17.41 -15.49
CA VAL A 179 -24.09 -16.61 -16.70
C VAL A 179 -25.13 -17.04 -17.75
N ASP A 180 -25.47 -16.17 -18.67
CA ASP A 180 -26.27 -16.49 -19.83
C ASP A 180 -25.44 -17.15 -20.96
N GLU A 181 -26.09 -17.48 -22.08
CA GLU A 181 -25.43 -18.08 -23.26
C GLU A 181 -24.33 -17.17 -23.89
N ARG A 182 -24.24 -15.89 -23.50
CA ARG A 182 -23.25 -14.92 -23.97
C ARG A 182 -22.16 -14.67 -22.96
N GLY A 183 -22.25 -15.28 -21.78
CA GLY A 183 -21.34 -15.05 -20.65
C GLY A 183 -21.71 -13.83 -19.78
N ALA A 184 -22.89 -13.21 -20.01
CA ALA A 184 -23.34 -12.09 -19.16
C ALA A 184 -23.78 -12.58 -17.78
N LEU A 185 -23.43 -11.83 -16.73
CA LEU A 185 -23.67 -12.18 -15.34
C LEU A 185 -25.17 -12.13 -15.02
N LEU A 186 -25.72 -13.23 -14.52
CA LEU A 186 -27.12 -13.36 -14.07
C LEU A 186 -27.25 -13.49 -12.55
N GLY A 187 -26.26 -14.09 -11.89
CA GLY A 187 -26.32 -14.36 -10.46
C GLY A 187 -25.05 -15.04 -9.95
N VAL A 188 -25.09 -15.41 -8.69
CA VAL A 188 -24.01 -16.11 -8.01
C VAL A 188 -24.55 -17.23 -7.13
N LEU A 189 -23.81 -18.31 -7.01
CA LEU A 189 -24.02 -19.40 -6.06
C LEU A 189 -22.79 -19.54 -5.19
N SER A 190 -22.95 -19.42 -3.88
CA SER A 190 -21.89 -19.80 -2.97
C SER A 190 -21.92 -21.33 -2.68
N THR A 191 -20.83 -21.86 -2.15
CA THR A 191 -20.79 -23.25 -1.68
C THR A 191 -21.91 -23.56 -0.69
N ARG A 192 -22.41 -22.56 0.08
CA ARG A 192 -23.54 -22.72 0.99
C ARG A 192 -24.83 -23.05 0.25
N GLU A 193 -25.20 -22.24 -0.74
CA GLU A 193 -26.41 -22.48 -1.55
C GLU A 193 -26.34 -23.83 -2.26
N LEU A 194 -25.15 -24.19 -2.76
CA LEU A 194 -24.93 -25.50 -3.40
C LEU A 194 -25.15 -26.68 -2.44
N ILE A 195 -24.79 -26.55 -1.16
CA ILE A 195 -24.95 -27.61 -0.14
C ILE A 195 -26.39 -27.67 0.38
N GLU A 196 -27.05 -26.51 0.53
CA GLU A 196 -28.43 -26.42 1.06
C GLU A 196 -29.50 -26.81 0.03
N ALA A 197 -29.22 -26.63 -1.26
CA ALA A 197 -30.17 -26.93 -2.34
C ALA A 197 -30.28 -28.44 -2.63
N SER A 198 -31.41 -28.82 -3.23
CA SER A 198 -31.56 -30.18 -3.77
C SER A 198 -30.78 -30.33 -5.08
N ILE A 199 -30.19 -31.50 -5.30
CA ILE A 199 -29.46 -31.82 -6.54
C ILE A 199 -30.32 -31.74 -7.81
N HIS A 200 -31.66 -31.70 -7.67
CA HIS A 200 -32.62 -31.59 -8.76
C HIS A 200 -33.12 -30.13 -8.97
N ASP A 201 -32.74 -29.23 -8.08
CA ASP A 201 -33.14 -27.81 -8.23
C ASP A 201 -32.37 -27.18 -9.39
N ALA A 202 -33.04 -26.31 -10.13
CA ALA A 202 -32.40 -25.53 -11.17
C ALA A 202 -31.59 -24.38 -10.54
N VAL A 203 -30.40 -24.11 -11.07
CA VAL A 203 -29.48 -23.06 -10.64
C VAL A 203 -30.20 -21.70 -10.56
N GLY A 204 -31.00 -21.33 -11.57
CA GLY A 204 -31.76 -20.08 -11.60
C GLY A 204 -32.79 -19.90 -10.49
N GLY A 205 -33.21 -21.01 -9.83
CA GLY A 205 -34.14 -20.96 -8.69
C GLY A 205 -33.44 -20.79 -7.33
N VAL A 206 -32.13 -20.98 -7.30
CA VAL A 206 -31.31 -20.97 -6.06
C VAL A 206 -30.31 -19.81 -6.05
N MET A 207 -29.87 -19.36 -7.22
CA MET A 207 -28.88 -18.28 -7.36
C MET A 207 -29.32 -16.97 -6.68
N ILE A 208 -28.34 -16.19 -6.25
CA ILE A 208 -28.52 -14.81 -5.78
C ILE A 208 -28.34 -13.89 -7.00
N PRO A 209 -29.39 -13.15 -7.43
CA PRO A 209 -29.35 -12.35 -8.67
C PRO A 209 -28.69 -10.97 -8.51
N ASP A 210 -28.57 -10.45 -7.28
CA ASP A 210 -27.97 -9.13 -7.01
C ASP A 210 -26.48 -9.31 -6.66
N VAL A 211 -25.66 -9.35 -7.71
CA VAL A 211 -24.23 -9.65 -7.58
C VAL A 211 -23.42 -8.36 -7.55
N ILE A 212 -22.63 -8.20 -6.51
CA ILE A 212 -21.61 -7.17 -6.43
C ILE A 212 -20.50 -7.55 -7.40
N HIS A 213 -20.11 -6.64 -8.29
CA HIS A 213 -19.14 -6.88 -9.35
C HIS A 213 -18.16 -5.71 -9.48
N ALA A 214 -17.07 -5.92 -10.19
CA ALA A 214 -16.10 -4.91 -10.60
C ALA A 214 -16.08 -4.80 -12.14
N ARG A 215 -15.52 -3.72 -12.68
CA ARG A 215 -15.23 -3.56 -14.10
C ARG A 215 -13.73 -3.68 -14.32
N VAL A 216 -13.32 -4.13 -15.50
CA VAL A 216 -11.92 -4.33 -15.88
C VAL A 216 -11.03 -3.08 -15.70
N ASP A 217 -11.60 -1.88 -15.82
CA ASP A 217 -10.92 -0.59 -15.74
C ASP A 217 -11.05 0.09 -14.36
N GLU A 218 -11.69 -0.57 -13.39
CA GLU A 218 -11.76 -0.06 -12.01
C GLU A 218 -10.41 -0.23 -11.30
N ASP A 219 -10.10 0.69 -10.41
CA ASP A 219 -8.91 0.69 -9.56
C ASP A 219 -8.90 -0.52 -8.63
N LYS A 220 -7.74 -1.20 -8.53
CA LYS A 220 -7.57 -2.42 -7.70
C LYS A 220 -7.85 -2.17 -6.22
N GLU A 221 -7.49 -0.98 -5.68
CA GLU A 221 -7.75 -0.60 -4.29
C GLU A 221 -9.26 -0.50 -4.00
N ASP A 222 -10.02 0.15 -4.90
CA ASP A 222 -11.48 0.26 -4.78
C ASP A 222 -12.15 -1.11 -4.81
N VAL A 223 -11.65 -2.04 -5.63
CA VAL A 223 -12.15 -3.42 -5.73
C VAL A 223 -11.80 -4.21 -4.47
N ALA A 224 -10.57 -4.14 -3.99
CA ALA A 224 -10.13 -4.78 -2.75
C ALA A 224 -10.96 -4.29 -1.55
N HIS A 225 -11.18 -2.97 -1.43
CA HIS A 225 -12.06 -2.40 -0.43
C HIS A 225 -13.49 -2.95 -0.51
N ARG A 226 -14.03 -3.14 -1.71
CA ARG A 226 -15.38 -3.69 -1.94
C ARG A 226 -15.47 -5.14 -1.48
N ILE A 227 -14.47 -5.97 -1.81
CA ILE A 227 -14.37 -7.36 -1.35
C ILE A 227 -14.38 -7.44 0.17
N LEU A 228 -13.54 -6.66 0.84
CA LEU A 228 -13.44 -6.62 2.30
C LEU A 228 -14.70 -6.04 2.96
N HIS A 229 -15.27 -4.97 2.39
CA HIS A 229 -16.46 -4.31 2.95
C HIS A 229 -17.69 -5.23 2.96
N TYR A 230 -17.89 -5.98 1.88
CA TYR A 230 -19.01 -6.90 1.74
C TYR A 230 -18.67 -8.33 2.20
N ASN A 231 -17.44 -8.57 2.63
CA ASN A 231 -16.94 -9.87 3.10
C ASN A 231 -17.15 -10.97 2.05
N LEU A 232 -16.75 -10.67 0.82
CA LEU A 232 -16.85 -11.57 -0.32
C LEU A 232 -15.64 -12.50 -0.37
N SER A 233 -15.84 -13.74 -0.87
CA SER A 233 -14.73 -14.66 -1.15
C SER A 233 -14.09 -14.37 -2.50
N ALA A 234 -14.85 -13.88 -3.46
CA ALA A 234 -14.40 -13.40 -4.76
C ALA A 234 -15.44 -12.43 -5.34
N ILE A 235 -15.01 -11.54 -6.24
CA ILE A 235 -15.85 -10.62 -6.98
C ILE A 235 -15.68 -10.84 -8.49
N PRO A 236 -16.76 -10.95 -9.30
CA PRO A 236 -16.63 -11.09 -10.74
C PRO A 236 -16.23 -9.77 -11.38
N VAL A 237 -15.34 -9.83 -12.35
CA VAL A 237 -14.89 -8.70 -13.16
C VAL A 237 -15.59 -8.74 -14.50
N LEU A 238 -16.22 -7.62 -14.88
CA LEU A 238 -17.02 -7.50 -16.10
C LEU A 238 -16.34 -6.63 -17.15
N ASP A 239 -16.44 -7.06 -18.39
CA ASP A 239 -16.08 -6.24 -19.54
C ASP A 239 -17.16 -5.15 -19.80
N PRO A 240 -16.92 -4.18 -20.75
CA PRO A 240 -17.92 -3.17 -21.12
C PRO A 240 -19.24 -3.71 -21.70
N ARG A 241 -19.29 -5.02 -22.01
CA ARG A 241 -20.50 -5.71 -22.51
C ARG A 241 -21.23 -6.49 -21.42
N GLU A 242 -20.81 -6.32 -20.15
CA GLU A 242 -21.31 -7.04 -18.98
C GLU A 242 -21.05 -8.56 -18.98
N ILE A 243 -20.04 -9.00 -19.74
CA ILE A 243 -19.55 -10.38 -19.75
C ILE A 243 -18.56 -10.57 -18.59
N VAL A 244 -18.67 -11.68 -17.89
CA VAL A 244 -17.70 -12.05 -16.86
C VAL A 244 -16.41 -12.50 -17.55
N VAL A 245 -15.32 -11.76 -17.35
CA VAL A 245 -14.01 -12.03 -17.95
C VAL A 245 -12.99 -12.57 -16.98
N GLY A 246 -13.22 -12.41 -15.67
CA GLY A 246 -12.36 -12.91 -14.62
C GLY A 246 -13.00 -12.74 -13.25
N ILE A 247 -12.25 -13.08 -12.23
CA ILE A 247 -12.60 -12.86 -10.82
C ILE A 247 -11.39 -12.29 -10.08
N VAL A 248 -11.63 -11.53 -9.02
CA VAL A 248 -10.62 -11.16 -8.02
C VAL A 248 -10.97 -11.86 -6.73
N THR A 249 -10.02 -12.52 -6.11
CA THR A 249 -10.24 -13.30 -4.89
C THR A 249 -10.04 -12.46 -3.62
N SER A 250 -10.33 -13.02 -2.46
CA SER A 250 -10.19 -12.27 -1.19
C SER A 250 -8.76 -12.20 -0.67
N ASP A 251 -7.91 -13.13 -1.05
CA ASP A 251 -6.48 -13.17 -0.74
C ASP A 251 -5.72 -12.10 -1.51
N ASP A 252 -5.93 -11.98 -2.84
CA ASP A 252 -5.38 -10.89 -3.65
C ASP A 252 -5.83 -9.52 -3.12
N ALA A 253 -7.11 -9.41 -2.73
CA ALA A 253 -7.62 -8.18 -2.12
C ALA A 253 -6.92 -7.83 -0.79
N LEU A 254 -6.48 -8.83 0.00
CA LEU A 254 -5.71 -8.61 1.22
C LEU A 254 -4.28 -8.17 0.90
N GLU A 255 -3.66 -8.74 -0.12
CA GLU A 255 -2.33 -8.37 -0.58
C GLU A 255 -2.30 -6.93 -1.08
N VAL A 256 -3.23 -6.56 -1.97
CA VAL A 256 -3.39 -5.16 -2.42
C VAL A 256 -3.52 -4.20 -1.23
N MET A 257 -4.31 -4.53 -0.22
CA MET A 257 -4.50 -3.67 0.95
C MET A 257 -3.26 -3.55 1.84
N GLU A 258 -2.41 -4.59 1.91
CA GLU A 258 -1.13 -4.55 2.63
C GLU A 258 -0.12 -3.68 1.87
N ASP A 259 -0.05 -3.82 0.56
CA ASP A 259 0.85 -3.06 -0.32
C ASP A 259 0.51 -1.58 -0.33
N GLU A 260 -0.76 -1.23 -0.57
CA GLU A 260 -1.24 0.16 -0.52
C GLU A 260 -0.98 0.82 0.85
N GLY A 261 -1.24 0.07 1.95
CA GLY A 261 -0.95 0.57 3.30
C GLY A 261 0.54 0.79 3.57
N SER A 262 1.40 0.01 2.95
CA SER A 262 2.86 0.14 3.01
C SER A 262 3.33 1.31 2.15
N GLU A 263 2.80 1.46 0.93
CA GLU A 263 3.09 2.58 0.03
C GLU A 263 2.68 3.92 0.65
N ASP A 264 1.47 4.03 1.17
CA ASP A 264 0.97 5.22 1.89
C ASP A 264 1.94 5.64 3.02
N THR A 265 2.47 4.67 3.75
CA THR A 265 3.41 4.92 4.84
C THR A 265 4.74 5.46 4.32
N LEU A 266 5.26 4.93 3.22
CA LEU A 266 6.49 5.38 2.57
C LEU A 266 6.32 6.78 1.96
N LEU A 267 5.20 7.04 1.30
CA LEU A 267 4.86 8.34 0.73
C LEU A 267 4.78 9.43 1.79
N LEU A 268 4.14 9.15 2.94
CA LEU A 268 4.12 10.06 4.09
C LEU A 268 5.52 10.39 4.62
N ALA A 269 6.45 9.44 4.54
CA ALA A 269 7.84 9.64 4.90
C ALA A 269 8.66 10.36 3.79
N GLY A 270 8.06 10.63 2.63
CA GLY A 270 8.72 11.22 1.46
C GLY A 270 9.63 10.26 0.71
N ALA A 271 9.39 8.96 0.85
CA ALA A 271 10.02 7.91 0.06
C ALA A 271 9.05 7.50 -1.06
N HIS A 272 9.54 7.47 -2.31
CA HIS A 272 8.78 7.03 -3.48
C HIS A 272 9.26 5.68 -3.93
N GLY A 273 8.33 4.88 -4.43
CA GLY A 273 8.58 3.59 -5.05
C GLY A 273 8.86 2.48 -4.04
N GLU A 274 8.94 1.28 -4.53
CA GLU A 274 9.36 0.08 -3.83
C GLU A 274 10.78 0.26 -3.26
N SER A 275 10.87 0.94 -2.12
CA SER A 275 12.15 1.16 -1.43
C SER A 275 12.51 -0.07 -0.63
N ASP A 276 12.96 -1.09 -1.33
CA ASP A 276 13.44 -2.32 -0.72
C ASP A 276 14.75 -2.09 0.05
N ALA A 277 14.84 -2.65 1.25
CA ALA A 277 16.03 -2.55 2.07
C ALA A 277 17.29 -3.19 1.44
N GLY A 278 17.11 -3.97 0.35
CA GLY A 278 18.16 -4.63 -0.42
C GLY A 278 18.63 -3.89 -1.67
N GLU A 279 18.05 -2.75 -2.03
CA GLU A 279 18.40 -2.01 -3.24
C GLU A 279 19.83 -1.43 -3.20
N PRO A 280 20.49 -1.30 -4.38
CA PRO A 280 21.77 -0.62 -4.48
C PRO A 280 21.67 0.83 -4.01
N LEU A 281 22.64 1.30 -3.20
CA LEU A 281 22.68 2.65 -2.61
C LEU A 281 22.35 3.77 -3.62
N GLY A 282 22.84 3.66 -4.85
CA GLY A 282 22.61 4.66 -5.90
C GLY A 282 21.13 4.81 -6.28
N ARG A 283 20.37 3.71 -6.33
CA ARG A 283 18.95 3.69 -6.65
C ARG A 283 18.15 4.23 -5.47
N MET A 284 18.45 3.77 -4.23
CA MET A 284 17.83 4.29 -3.01
C MET A 284 17.97 5.82 -2.89
N VAL A 285 19.15 6.36 -3.21
CA VAL A 285 19.40 7.80 -3.20
C VAL A 285 18.61 8.50 -4.31
N ALA A 286 18.56 7.91 -5.53
CA ALA A 286 17.85 8.50 -6.66
C ALA A 286 16.34 8.61 -6.41
N HIS A 287 15.72 7.64 -5.72
CA HIS A 287 14.30 7.67 -5.39
C HIS A 287 13.96 8.70 -4.28
N ARG A 288 14.84 8.89 -3.29
CA ARG A 288 14.60 9.78 -2.14
C ARG A 288 15.07 11.22 -2.35
N ALA A 289 16.15 11.44 -3.11
CA ALA A 289 16.75 12.76 -3.26
C ALA A 289 15.84 13.83 -3.91
N PRO A 290 15.01 13.54 -4.92
CA PRO A 290 14.14 14.56 -5.53
C PRO A 290 13.18 15.21 -4.53
N MET A 291 12.59 14.42 -3.61
CA MET A 291 11.67 14.92 -2.60
C MET A 291 12.34 15.85 -1.58
N LEU A 292 13.65 15.70 -1.34
CA LEU A 292 14.41 16.58 -0.47
C LEU A 292 14.63 17.99 -1.06
N ALA A 293 14.43 18.17 -2.37
CA ALA A 293 14.52 19.49 -3.00
C ALA A 293 13.45 20.45 -2.46
N ILE A 294 12.26 19.96 -2.13
CA ILE A 294 11.14 20.77 -1.62
C ILE A 294 11.49 21.42 -0.27
N PRO A 295 11.87 20.66 0.79
CA PRO A 295 12.27 21.26 2.06
C PRO A 295 13.54 22.10 1.97
N VAL A 296 14.48 21.79 1.06
CA VAL A 296 15.66 22.65 0.82
C VAL A 296 15.24 24.02 0.28
N LEU A 297 14.37 24.08 -0.72
CA LEU A 297 13.86 25.34 -1.26
C LEU A 297 13.06 26.12 -0.22
N ALA A 298 12.19 25.44 0.53
CA ALA A 298 11.43 26.05 1.63
C ALA A 298 12.36 26.61 2.71
N GLY A 299 13.42 25.89 3.07
CA GLY A 299 14.44 26.33 4.03
C GLY A 299 15.21 27.58 3.55
N LEU A 300 15.54 27.67 2.26
CA LEU A 300 16.17 28.85 1.69
C LEU A 300 15.23 30.07 1.71
N VAL A 301 13.94 29.88 1.39
CA VAL A 301 12.93 30.96 1.50
C VAL A 301 12.78 31.41 2.95
N MET A 302 12.72 30.43 3.88
CA MET A 302 12.67 30.70 5.32
C MET A 302 13.87 31.50 5.79
N ALA A 303 15.09 31.14 5.40
CA ALA A 303 16.31 31.82 5.78
C ALA A 303 16.29 33.29 5.30
N LYS A 304 15.83 33.54 4.07
CA LYS A 304 15.66 34.90 3.54
C LYS A 304 14.59 35.70 4.28
N PHE A 305 13.51 35.07 4.65
CA PHE A 305 12.45 35.67 5.44
C PHE A 305 12.96 36.10 6.83
N MET A 306 13.69 35.22 7.53
CA MET A 306 14.28 35.48 8.83
C MET A 306 15.31 36.63 8.79
N GLU A 307 16.17 36.67 7.75
CA GLU A 307 17.13 37.78 7.54
C GLU A 307 16.41 39.14 7.48
N GLY A 308 15.24 39.22 6.85
CA GLY A 308 14.43 40.44 6.79
C GLY A 308 13.92 40.90 8.16
N PHE A 309 13.65 39.95 9.07
CA PHE A 309 13.25 40.29 10.45
C PHE A 309 14.42 40.72 11.33
N GLU A 310 15.63 40.12 11.17
CA GLU A 310 16.84 40.54 11.90
C GLU A 310 17.23 42.01 11.58
N LEU A 311 17.11 42.41 10.32
CA LEU A 311 17.42 43.78 9.87
C LEU A 311 16.47 44.83 10.44
N GLY A 312 15.25 44.44 10.88
CA GLY A 312 14.26 45.33 11.50
C GLY A 312 14.49 45.63 13.00
N GLY A 313 15.33 44.83 13.68
CA GLY A 313 15.53 44.90 15.12
C GLY A 313 16.90 45.49 15.49
N GLN A 314 17.04 46.82 15.58
CA GLN A 314 18.25 47.45 16.13
C GLN A 314 18.20 47.41 17.67
N GLY A 315 18.86 46.41 18.28
CA GLY A 315 19.17 46.39 19.71
C GLY A 315 20.35 47.35 20.00
N GLY A 316 20.35 48.01 21.15
CA GLY A 316 21.52 48.78 21.64
C GLY A 316 22.71 47.88 21.90
N GLU A 317 23.93 48.50 21.97
CA GLU A 317 25.17 47.76 22.20
C GLU A 317 25.12 46.93 23.51
N GLY A 318 25.03 45.57 23.39
CA GLY A 318 25.23 44.63 24.49
C GLY A 318 24.01 43.81 24.93
N GLU A 319 22.78 44.12 24.53
CA GLU A 319 21.59 43.29 24.82
C GLU A 319 20.99 42.73 23.54
N PRO A 320 20.57 41.42 23.54
CA PRO A 320 19.91 40.84 22.38
C PRO A 320 18.60 41.59 22.10
N SER A 321 18.38 41.97 20.85
CA SER A 321 17.13 42.64 20.46
C SER A 321 15.93 41.74 20.75
N THR A 322 14.76 42.31 21.02
CA THR A 322 13.51 41.58 21.19
C THR A 322 13.28 40.56 20.06
N MET A 323 13.61 40.95 18.83
CA MET A 323 13.50 40.12 17.66
C MET A 323 14.45 38.90 17.70
N GLN A 324 15.68 39.09 18.16
CA GLN A 324 16.65 38.00 18.27
C GLN A 324 16.22 36.98 19.33
N GLN A 325 15.59 37.44 20.40
CA GLN A 325 14.99 36.56 21.41
C GLN A 325 13.82 35.75 20.84
N ILE A 326 12.94 36.33 20.00
CA ILE A 326 11.85 35.63 19.34
C ILE A 326 12.40 34.56 18.37
N ILE A 327 13.40 34.91 17.56
CA ILE A 327 14.01 34.01 16.57
C ILE A 327 14.60 32.74 17.24
N ASN A 328 15.16 32.86 18.45
CA ASN A 328 15.70 31.74 19.20
C ASN A 328 14.64 30.65 19.52
N TYR A 329 13.35 30.98 19.50
CA TYR A 329 12.26 30.02 19.73
C TYR A 329 11.60 29.49 18.44
N VAL A 330 12.07 29.93 17.26
CA VAL A 330 11.60 29.38 15.97
C VAL A 330 11.78 27.88 15.87
N PRO A 331 12.91 27.26 16.33
CA PRO A 331 13.03 25.80 16.30
C PRO A 331 11.95 25.07 17.10
N MET A 332 11.52 25.62 18.25
CA MET A 332 10.42 25.06 19.04
C MET A 332 9.08 25.20 18.30
N ALA A 333 8.84 26.36 17.68
CA ALA A 333 7.63 26.58 16.89
C ALA A 333 7.55 25.59 15.70
N LEU A 334 8.65 25.42 14.97
CA LEU A 334 8.76 24.45 13.87
C LEU A 334 8.51 23.02 14.36
N ALA A 335 9.19 22.58 15.44
CA ALA A 335 9.04 21.22 15.94
C ALA A 335 7.60 20.91 16.34
N LEU A 336 6.91 21.82 17.01
CA LEU A 336 5.54 21.61 17.47
C LEU A 336 4.52 21.72 16.34
N SER A 337 4.63 22.74 15.49
CA SER A 337 3.72 22.92 14.35
C SER A 337 3.90 21.79 13.33
N GLY A 338 5.13 21.42 12.99
CA GLY A 338 5.43 20.32 12.08
C GLY A 338 4.89 18.99 12.59
N THR A 339 5.08 18.68 13.89
CA THR A 339 4.53 17.45 14.49
C THR A 339 3.00 17.39 14.41
N VAL A 340 2.31 18.48 14.77
CA VAL A 340 0.84 18.52 14.71
C VAL A 340 0.34 18.46 13.27
N GLY A 341 1.01 19.15 12.35
CA GLY A 341 0.70 19.07 10.92
C GLY A 341 0.81 17.65 10.36
N MET A 342 1.90 16.96 10.70
CA MET A 342 2.11 15.55 10.28
C MET A 342 1.09 14.61 10.91
N GLN A 343 0.77 14.77 12.20
CA GLN A 343 -0.27 13.96 12.86
C GLN A 343 -1.63 14.13 12.19
N THR A 344 -2.02 15.38 11.89
CA THR A 344 -3.26 15.68 11.18
C THR A 344 -3.28 15.03 9.78
N SER A 345 -2.18 15.15 9.06
CA SER A 345 -2.04 14.56 7.73
C SER A 345 -2.17 13.04 7.75
N ALA A 346 -1.44 12.38 8.65
CA ALA A 346 -1.49 10.92 8.79
C ALA A 346 -2.89 10.40 9.13
N VAL A 347 -3.65 11.11 9.99
CA VAL A 347 -5.04 10.76 10.30
C VAL A 347 -5.94 10.88 9.08
N LEU A 348 -5.74 11.92 8.26
CA LEU A 348 -6.55 12.15 7.07
C LEU A 348 -6.21 11.16 5.95
N VAL A 349 -4.93 10.92 5.66
CA VAL A 349 -4.48 9.92 4.69
C VAL A 349 -5.07 8.56 5.04
N ARG A 350 -4.88 8.10 6.27
CA ARG A 350 -5.50 6.86 6.74
C ARG A 350 -7.03 6.87 6.60
N GLY A 351 -7.68 8.01 6.91
CA GLY A 351 -9.13 8.14 6.83
C GLY A 351 -9.65 8.05 5.39
N PHE A 352 -8.86 8.48 4.39
CA PHE A 352 -9.15 8.28 2.98
C PHE A 352 -8.90 6.84 2.58
N ALA A 353 -7.71 6.29 2.87
CA ALA A 353 -7.32 4.92 2.53
C ALA A 353 -8.31 3.85 3.05
N VAL A 354 -8.85 3.99 4.27
CA VAL A 354 -9.87 3.06 4.81
C VAL A 354 -11.31 3.48 4.52
N GLY A 355 -11.55 4.44 3.62
CA GLY A 355 -12.89 4.86 3.20
C GLY A 355 -13.76 5.51 4.29
N GLN A 356 -13.18 5.95 5.42
CA GLN A 356 -13.92 6.62 6.50
C GLN A 356 -14.35 8.04 6.15
N ILE A 357 -13.64 8.70 5.21
CA ILE A 357 -13.88 10.09 4.80
C ILE A 357 -14.64 10.10 3.46
N MET A 358 -15.95 9.95 3.52
CA MET A 358 -16.83 10.06 2.34
C MET A 358 -17.01 11.50 1.90
N HIS A 359 -17.30 11.73 0.60
CA HIS A 359 -17.52 13.05 -0.02
C HIS A 359 -18.47 13.97 0.77
N GLY A 360 -19.54 13.44 1.35
CA GLY A 360 -20.53 14.22 2.12
C GLY A 360 -20.06 14.66 3.52
N ARG A 361 -18.96 14.07 4.05
CA ARG A 361 -18.47 14.33 5.41
C ARG A 361 -17.18 15.16 5.48
N ARG A 362 -16.55 15.49 4.35
CA ARG A 362 -15.28 16.20 4.27
C ARG A 362 -15.24 17.49 5.10
N LEU A 363 -16.24 18.35 4.99
CA LEU A 363 -16.29 19.60 5.74
C LEU A 363 -16.37 19.36 7.25
N SER A 364 -17.11 18.35 7.69
CA SER A 364 -17.21 17.99 9.11
C SER A 364 -15.88 17.50 9.68
N VAL A 365 -15.14 16.70 8.92
CA VAL A 365 -13.81 16.21 9.29
C VAL A 365 -12.81 17.38 9.30
N PHE A 366 -12.80 18.25 8.29
CA PHE A 366 -11.96 19.45 8.26
C PHE A 366 -12.15 20.33 9.50
N VAL A 367 -13.41 20.62 9.85
CA VAL A 367 -13.73 21.41 11.05
C VAL A 367 -13.33 20.65 12.33
N GLY A 368 -13.44 19.34 12.32
CA GLY A 368 -12.98 18.46 13.41
C GLY A 368 -11.47 18.62 13.66
N GLU A 369 -10.66 18.42 12.62
CA GLU A 369 -9.19 18.56 12.69
C GLU A 369 -8.75 19.99 13.07
N MET A 370 -9.43 21.01 12.54
CA MET A 370 -9.19 22.40 12.95
C MET A 370 -9.43 22.60 14.46
N ARG A 371 -10.48 21.99 15.03
CA ARG A 371 -10.74 22.06 16.48
C ARG A 371 -9.68 21.32 17.29
N VAL A 372 -9.24 20.17 16.82
CA VAL A 372 -8.15 19.39 17.44
C VAL A 372 -6.86 20.23 17.42
N GLY A 373 -6.50 20.80 16.28
CA GLY A 373 -5.33 21.70 16.15
C GLY A 373 -5.40 22.93 17.08
N MET A 374 -6.57 23.54 17.21
CA MET A 374 -6.79 24.63 18.19
C MET A 374 -6.61 24.15 19.63
N ALA A 375 -7.16 23.01 19.99
CA ALA A 375 -7.02 22.46 21.34
C ALA A 375 -5.55 22.13 21.67
N LEU A 376 -4.83 21.48 20.73
CA LEU A 376 -3.40 21.18 20.88
C LEU A 376 -2.57 22.47 20.96
N GLY A 377 -2.88 23.47 20.13
CA GLY A 377 -2.27 24.79 20.18
C GLY A 377 -2.44 25.46 21.55
N VAL A 378 -3.67 25.45 22.07
CA VAL A 378 -3.95 26.00 23.44
C VAL A 378 -3.16 25.25 24.50
N ILE A 379 -3.13 23.95 24.50
CA ILE A 379 -2.38 23.13 25.48
C ILE A 379 -0.88 23.47 25.41
N CYS A 380 -0.28 23.38 24.21
CA CYS A 380 1.15 23.64 24.02
C CYS A 380 1.52 25.10 24.36
N GLY A 381 0.70 26.06 23.97
CA GLY A 381 0.95 27.46 24.26
C GLY A 381 0.82 27.79 25.74
N LEU A 382 -0.17 27.24 26.45
CA LEU A 382 -0.31 27.43 27.90
C LEU A 382 0.87 26.84 28.69
N VAL A 383 1.49 25.76 28.19
CA VAL A 383 2.71 25.20 28.80
C VAL A 383 3.94 26.05 28.43
N ALA A 384 4.03 26.50 27.19
CA ALA A 384 5.15 27.30 26.71
C ALA A 384 5.21 28.71 27.32
N MET A 385 4.07 29.38 27.55
CA MET A 385 4.00 30.71 28.14
C MET A 385 4.85 30.86 29.43
N PRO A 386 4.56 30.11 30.51
CA PRO A 386 5.33 30.24 31.75
C PRO A 386 6.76 29.75 31.59
N ALA A 387 7.00 28.72 30.77
CA ALA A 387 8.36 28.22 30.52
C ALA A 387 9.24 29.29 29.85
N ILE A 388 8.78 29.90 28.76
CA ILE A 388 9.51 30.96 28.06
C ILE A 388 9.69 32.18 28.97
N GLY A 389 8.63 32.61 29.65
CA GLY A 389 8.67 33.74 30.58
C GLY A 389 9.68 33.55 31.72
N PHE A 390 9.78 32.33 32.24
CA PHE A 390 10.78 31.97 33.24
C PHE A 390 12.21 32.01 32.70
N PHE A 391 12.45 31.42 31.52
CA PHE A 391 13.78 31.40 30.90
C PHE A 391 14.27 32.77 30.47
N LEU A 392 13.40 33.67 30.01
CA LEU A 392 13.74 35.01 29.59
C LEU A 392 13.71 36.03 30.74
N GLY A 393 13.13 35.67 31.88
CA GLY A 393 12.87 36.61 32.96
C GLY A 393 11.81 37.69 32.64
N ASP A 394 11.06 37.49 31.56
CA ASP A 394 10.02 38.42 31.06
C ASP A 394 8.73 37.65 30.72
N PHE A 395 7.75 37.75 31.58
CA PHE A 395 6.45 37.09 31.41
C PHE A 395 5.62 37.73 30.27
N SER A 396 5.84 38.97 29.90
CA SER A 396 5.18 39.59 28.75
C SER A 396 5.63 38.95 27.44
N MET A 397 6.94 38.73 27.31
CA MET A 397 7.49 37.97 26.19
C MET A 397 6.99 36.52 26.16
N GLY A 398 7.00 35.83 27.32
CA GLY A 398 6.47 34.47 27.42
C GLY A 398 5.01 34.38 26.97
N PHE A 399 4.18 35.33 27.40
CA PHE A 399 2.77 35.42 27.00
C PHE A 399 2.61 35.62 25.49
N SER A 400 3.37 36.57 24.91
CA SER A 400 3.29 36.91 23.48
C SER A 400 3.72 35.75 22.59
N MET A 401 4.85 35.11 22.93
CA MET A 401 5.36 33.94 22.18
C MET A 401 4.46 32.70 22.33
N GLY A 402 3.91 32.47 23.55
CA GLY A 402 2.99 31.38 23.75
C GLY A 402 1.70 31.55 22.96
N LEU A 403 1.16 32.76 22.88
CA LEU A 403 -0.01 33.07 22.05
C LEU A 403 0.29 32.91 20.55
N ALA A 404 1.46 33.34 20.10
CA ALA A 404 1.91 33.15 18.73
C ALA A 404 2.09 31.66 18.40
N LEU A 405 2.61 30.87 19.35
CA LEU A 405 2.74 29.43 19.21
C LEU A 405 1.38 28.72 19.11
N MET A 406 0.39 29.10 19.92
CA MET A 406 -0.99 28.61 19.80
C MET A 406 -1.52 28.80 18.38
N ALA A 407 -1.35 30.01 17.84
CA ALA A 407 -1.82 30.33 16.49
C ALA A 407 -1.07 29.55 15.41
N ALA A 408 0.25 29.40 15.53
CA ALA A 408 1.07 28.66 14.59
C ALA A 408 0.69 27.15 14.54
N ILE A 409 0.46 26.53 15.68
CA ILE A 409 0.04 25.11 15.77
C ILE A 409 -1.37 24.94 15.18
N ALA A 410 -2.32 25.78 15.55
CA ALA A 410 -3.68 25.73 15.02
C ALA A 410 -3.71 25.94 13.50
N TRP A 411 -2.88 26.83 13.01
CA TRP A 411 -2.70 27.07 11.57
C TRP A 411 -2.11 25.84 10.87
N SER A 412 -1.07 25.23 11.44
CA SER A 412 -0.44 24.03 10.86
C SER A 412 -1.43 22.91 10.64
N ALA A 413 -2.24 22.56 11.65
CA ALA A 413 -3.29 21.57 11.51
C ALA A 413 -4.30 21.94 10.42
N THR A 414 -4.70 23.21 10.36
CA THR A 414 -5.65 23.70 9.35
C THR A 414 -5.06 23.63 7.95
N ALA A 415 -3.81 24.05 7.76
CA ALA A 415 -3.11 24.01 6.49
C ALA A 415 -2.90 22.57 6.01
N SER A 416 -2.47 21.68 6.89
CA SER A 416 -2.30 20.26 6.59
C SER A 416 -3.62 19.58 6.18
N SER A 417 -4.71 19.87 6.92
CA SER A 417 -6.05 19.40 6.54
C SER A 417 -6.49 19.92 5.18
N ALA A 418 -6.21 21.20 4.89
CA ALA A 418 -6.58 21.81 3.62
C ALA A 418 -5.80 21.21 2.44
N ILE A 419 -4.51 20.89 2.66
CA ILE A 419 -3.65 20.27 1.65
C ILE A 419 -4.11 18.84 1.37
N ALA A 420 -4.27 17.99 2.41
CA ALA A 420 -4.71 16.61 2.26
C ALA A 420 -6.08 16.48 1.60
N MET A 421 -7.06 17.29 2.01
CA MET A 421 -8.39 17.29 1.39
C MET A 421 -8.41 17.92 0.00
N GLY A 422 -7.55 18.90 -0.23
CA GLY A 422 -7.42 19.57 -1.52
C GLY A 422 -6.78 18.67 -2.57
N SER A 423 -5.77 17.87 -2.21
CA SER A 423 -5.13 16.91 -3.12
C SER A 423 -6.14 15.86 -3.59
N GLU A 424 -6.86 15.27 -2.69
CA GLU A 424 -7.89 14.28 -3.01
C GLU A 424 -9.04 14.89 -3.85
N ALA A 425 -9.45 16.13 -3.58
CA ALA A 425 -10.48 16.80 -4.38
C ALA A 425 -10.06 17.07 -5.84
N VAL A 426 -8.77 17.12 -6.12
CA VAL A 426 -8.19 17.32 -7.46
C VAL A 426 -7.83 15.96 -8.12
N GLY A 427 -8.03 14.86 -7.41
CA GLY A 427 -7.68 13.51 -7.89
C GLY A 427 -6.19 13.19 -7.77
N LEU A 428 -5.50 13.84 -6.83
CA LEU A 428 -4.12 13.50 -6.47
C LEU A 428 -4.16 12.70 -5.18
N ASP A 429 -3.30 11.69 -5.10
CA ASP A 429 -3.14 10.92 -3.89
C ASP A 429 -2.73 11.83 -2.70
N PRO A 430 -3.53 11.83 -1.60
CA PRO A 430 -3.21 12.61 -0.42
C PRO A 430 -1.89 12.20 0.25
N ALA A 431 -1.48 10.94 0.20
CA ALA A 431 -0.25 10.45 0.80
C ALA A 431 0.97 11.08 0.10
N LEU A 432 0.94 11.13 -1.24
CA LEU A 432 1.99 11.73 -2.06
C LEU A 432 2.24 13.21 -1.73
N VAL A 433 1.18 13.99 -1.51
CA VAL A 433 1.26 15.43 -1.25
C VAL A 433 1.51 15.71 0.24
N SER A 434 1.04 14.82 1.12
CA SER A 434 1.07 15.00 2.58
C SER A 434 2.46 14.85 3.21
N GLY A 435 3.44 14.33 2.50
CA GLY A 435 4.82 14.24 2.96
C GLY A 435 5.57 15.59 2.82
N PRO A 436 6.56 15.67 1.92
CA PRO A 436 7.48 16.84 1.84
C PRO A 436 6.81 18.15 1.49
N VAL A 437 5.75 18.15 0.68
CA VAL A 437 5.03 19.38 0.30
C VAL A 437 4.31 19.97 1.50
N MET A 438 3.57 19.13 2.24
CA MET A 438 2.85 19.56 3.43
C MET A 438 3.80 20.10 4.48
N ILE A 439 4.93 19.40 4.77
CA ILE A 439 5.94 19.86 5.73
C ILE A 439 6.47 21.23 5.31
N ALA A 440 6.87 21.41 4.04
CA ALA A 440 7.41 22.65 3.54
C ALA A 440 6.43 23.84 3.66
N VAL A 441 5.17 23.64 3.27
CA VAL A 441 4.12 24.67 3.32
C VAL A 441 3.71 24.97 4.77
N SER A 442 3.52 23.93 5.58
CA SER A 442 3.12 24.06 6.98
C SER A 442 4.22 24.79 7.79
N ASP A 443 5.48 24.38 7.67
CA ASP A 443 6.60 24.96 8.41
C ASP A 443 6.83 26.40 8.03
N LEU A 444 6.91 26.70 6.71
CA LEU A 444 7.09 28.06 6.25
C LEU A 444 5.97 28.99 6.74
N SER A 445 4.71 28.59 6.54
CA SER A 445 3.56 29.42 6.90
C SER A 445 3.40 29.56 8.42
N SER A 446 3.70 28.54 9.20
CA SER A 446 3.64 28.57 10.68
C SER A 446 4.71 29.48 11.27
N VAL A 447 5.93 29.47 10.73
CA VAL A 447 7.00 30.38 11.19
C VAL A 447 6.70 31.82 10.82
N VAL A 448 6.20 32.04 9.60
CA VAL A 448 5.76 33.41 9.21
C VAL A 448 4.69 33.93 10.17
N LEU A 449 3.70 33.09 10.49
CA LEU A 449 2.64 33.44 11.44
C LEU A 449 3.19 33.69 12.86
N PHE A 450 4.06 32.78 13.35
CA PHE A 450 4.69 32.87 14.67
C PHE A 450 5.47 34.17 14.83
N LEU A 451 6.40 34.46 13.89
CA LEU A 451 7.22 35.66 13.92
C LEU A 451 6.38 36.94 13.79
N SER A 452 5.43 36.96 12.86
CA SER A 452 4.57 38.11 12.63
C SER A 452 3.70 38.43 13.84
N MET A 453 3.09 37.38 14.45
CA MET A 453 2.21 37.57 15.59
C MET A 453 2.97 37.93 16.86
N ALA A 454 4.10 37.26 17.15
CA ALA A 454 4.94 37.59 18.29
C ALA A 454 5.47 39.04 18.20
N SER A 455 5.94 39.46 17.00
CA SER A 455 6.38 40.82 16.76
C SER A 455 5.26 41.87 16.91
N TRP A 456 4.06 41.54 16.38
CA TRP A 456 2.91 42.46 16.48
C TRP A 456 2.42 42.67 17.91
N ILE A 457 2.41 41.61 18.74
CA ILE A 457 1.98 41.70 20.15
C ILE A 457 3.01 42.46 20.99
N LEU A 458 4.31 42.34 20.65
CA LEU A 458 5.42 43.05 21.34
C LEU A 458 5.74 44.38 20.77
N ALA A 459 5.10 44.78 19.66
CA ALA A 459 5.24 46.14 19.11
C ALA A 459 4.73 47.16 20.13
N PRO A 460 5.50 48.28 20.36
CA PRO A 460 5.17 49.30 21.36
C PRO A 460 3.91 50.10 21.00
#